data_ddfbdcf69277b5c119cce6b5ad7b1224
#
_entry.id   ddfbdcf69277b5c119cce6b5ad7b1224
#
_cell.length_a   1.000
_cell.length_b   1.000
_cell.length_c   1.000
_cell.angle_alpha   90.00
_cell.angle_beta   90.00
_cell.angle_gamma   90.00
#
_symmetry.space_group_name_H-M   'P 1'
#
loop_
_entity.id
_entity.type
_entity.pdbx_description
1 polymer ?
#
loop_
_entity_poly.entity_id
_entity_poly.type
_entity_poly.pdbx_seq_one_letter_code
_entity_poly.pdbx_strand_id
1 'polypeptide(L)'
;MVSLPKPEVIFTHESDLDGLVSGVLLQRLARQLFSADVRLEAHHYQTWRQREPREAAAWVCDLSFESRLDRPNWVVIDHHATDLQPQRAQLVHDLNKSAGTLCYEICQDHGMRSPELDRLLHLNNVADLFLENDPDFVLANDLANLVKVYGFWNLHALTHGRIEALLDHPLLEVMRVKRRVEDPLGFEWSRQNVQQPRKSQRPAAGVLLQGPVGPGR
;
A
#
# COMPACT_ATOMS: atom_id res chain seq x y z
N MET A 1 -12.10 -2.28 20.00
CA MET A 1 -11.18 -3.39 19.67
C MET A 1 -11.78 -4.15 18.48
N VAL A 2 -11.02 -4.33 17.40
CA VAL A 2 -11.46 -5.06 16.20
C VAL A 2 -11.62 -6.54 16.55
N SER A 3 -12.71 -7.17 16.11
CA SER A 3 -12.88 -8.63 16.26
C SER A 3 -12.05 -9.32 15.19
N LEU A 4 -11.10 -10.17 15.57
CA LEU A 4 -10.19 -10.85 14.66
C LEU A 4 -10.55 -12.36 14.59
N PRO A 5 -11.40 -12.79 13.66
CA PRO A 5 -11.60 -14.21 13.42
C PRO A 5 -10.30 -14.84 12.90
N LYS A 6 -10.06 -16.13 13.21
CA LYS A 6 -8.90 -16.85 12.69
C LYS A 6 -8.96 -16.90 11.17
N PRO A 7 -7.99 -16.31 10.45
CA PRO A 7 -8.01 -16.29 8.98
C PRO A 7 -7.47 -17.61 8.40
N GLU A 8 -7.97 -17.99 7.24
CA GLU A 8 -7.40 -19.06 6.40
C GLU A 8 -6.23 -18.53 5.56
N VAL A 9 -6.28 -17.23 5.25
CA VAL A 9 -5.30 -16.52 4.42
C VAL A 9 -5.23 -15.05 4.81
N ILE A 10 -4.05 -14.48 4.61
CA ILE A 10 -3.82 -13.03 4.66
C ILE A 10 -3.50 -12.58 3.25
N PHE A 11 -4.26 -11.62 2.73
CA PHE A 11 -4.02 -10.98 1.44
C PHE A 11 -3.36 -9.63 1.64
N THR A 12 -2.36 -9.30 0.83
CA THR A 12 -1.65 -8.03 0.88
C THR A 12 -1.23 -7.54 -0.49
N HIS A 13 -0.83 -6.28 -0.60
CA HIS A 13 -0.24 -5.72 -1.80
C HIS A 13 1.21 -6.17 -1.99
N GLU A 14 1.62 -6.47 -3.23
CA GLU A 14 2.95 -7.03 -3.53
C GLU A 14 3.99 -5.97 -3.92
N SER A 15 3.55 -4.77 -4.32
CA SER A 15 4.39 -3.85 -5.09
C SER A 15 5.22 -2.89 -4.25
N ASP A 16 4.97 -2.77 -2.96
CA ASP A 16 5.59 -1.77 -2.09
C ASP A 16 5.87 -2.25 -0.66
N LEU A 17 6.46 -1.35 0.11
CA LEU A 17 6.84 -1.62 1.48
C LEU A 17 5.62 -1.76 2.40
N ASP A 18 4.56 -0.97 2.16
CA ASP A 18 3.37 -0.96 3.02
C ASP A 18 2.68 -2.33 3.01
N GLY A 19 2.49 -2.91 1.83
CA GLY A 19 1.96 -4.26 1.71
C GLY A 19 2.86 -5.32 2.35
N LEU A 20 4.19 -5.21 2.20
CA LEU A 20 5.12 -6.15 2.84
C LEU A 20 5.07 -6.08 4.36
N VAL A 21 5.13 -4.89 4.92
CA VAL A 21 5.08 -4.65 6.38
C VAL A 21 3.75 -5.12 6.94
N SER A 22 2.63 -4.71 6.33
CA SER A 22 1.27 -5.10 6.72
C SER A 22 1.09 -6.62 6.75
N GLY A 23 1.47 -7.29 5.66
CA GLY A 23 1.34 -8.75 5.53
C GLY A 23 2.14 -9.51 6.59
N VAL A 24 3.40 -9.12 6.81
CA VAL A 24 4.27 -9.77 7.82
C VAL A 24 3.77 -9.52 9.24
N LEU A 25 3.33 -8.32 9.57
CA LEU A 25 2.75 -8.00 10.88
C LEU A 25 1.51 -8.86 11.16
N LEU A 26 0.61 -8.96 10.19
CA LEU A 26 -0.61 -9.77 10.35
C LEU A 26 -0.30 -11.28 10.45
N GLN A 27 0.72 -11.79 9.74
CA GLN A 27 1.17 -13.18 9.93
C GLN A 27 1.70 -13.42 11.36
N ARG A 28 2.50 -12.49 11.89
CA ARG A 28 2.99 -12.56 13.28
C ARG A 28 1.84 -12.52 14.27
N LEU A 29 0.86 -11.63 14.04
CA LEU A 29 -0.33 -11.52 14.88
C LEU A 29 -1.16 -12.80 14.85
N ALA A 30 -1.40 -13.36 13.68
CA ALA A 30 -2.14 -14.62 13.55
C ALA A 30 -1.44 -15.78 14.28
N ARG A 31 -0.10 -15.86 14.18
CA ARG A 31 0.69 -16.86 14.93
C ARG A 31 0.56 -16.68 16.43
N GLN A 32 0.60 -15.44 16.92
CA GLN A 32 0.44 -15.13 18.34
C GLN A 32 -0.96 -15.49 18.86
N LEU A 33 -2.02 -15.11 18.12
CA LEU A 33 -3.40 -15.29 18.57
C LEU A 33 -3.90 -16.73 18.44
N PHE A 34 -3.48 -17.43 17.39
CA PHE A 34 -4.06 -18.74 17.02
C PHE A 34 -3.06 -19.88 17.00
N SER A 35 -1.78 -19.64 17.32
CA SER A 35 -0.69 -20.63 17.22
C SER A 35 -0.66 -21.32 15.85
N ALA A 36 -0.92 -20.56 14.78
CA ALA A 36 -1.06 -21.05 13.43
C ALA A 36 -0.22 -20.23 12.43
N ASP A 37 0.46 -20.93 11.54
CA ASP A 37 1.10 -20.32 10.38
C ASP A 37 0.06 -20.12 9.29
N VAL A 38 -0.37 -18.87 9.14
CA VAL A 38 -1.36 -18.48 8.14
C VAL A 38 -0.67 -18.15 6.83
N ARG A 39 -1.21 -18.68 5.74
CA ARG A 39 -0.71 -18.41 4.39
C ARG A 39 -0.83 -16.91 4.07
N LEU A 40 0.25 -16.34 3.52
CA LEU A 40 0.26 -15.00 2.95
C LEU A 40 0.15 -15.10 1.44
N GLU A 41 -0.74 -14.35 0.84
CA GLU A 41 -0.84 -14.15 -0.60
C GLU A 41 -0.65 -12.66 -0.89
N ALA A 42 0.42 -12.31 -1.61
CA ALA A 42 0.67 -10.95 -2.06
C ALA A 42 0.26 -10.81 -3.53
N HIS A 43 -0.38 -9.73 -3.86
CA HIS A 43 -0.95 -9.50 -5.18
C HIS A 43 -0.63 -8.11 -5.71
N HIS A 44 -0.26 -8.04 -6.99
CA HIS A 44 -0.40 -6.80 -7.75
C HIS A 44 -1.88 -6.49 -7.99
N TYR A 45 -2.22 -5.23 -8.15
CA TYR A 45 -3.59 -4.79 -8.35
C TYR A 45 -4.36 -5.54 -9.46
N GLN A 46 -3.69 -5.85 -10.58
CA GLN A 46 -4.32 -6.58 -11.67
C GLN A 46 -4.63 -8.05 -11.32
N THR A 47 -3.69 -8.73 -10.66
CA THR A 47 -3.89 -10.11 -10.23
C THR A 47 -4.90 -10.20 -9.08
N TRP A 48 -4.91 -9.20 -8.19
CA TRP A 48 -5.92 -9.09 -7.15
C TRP A 48 -7.34 -9.01 -7.70
N ARG A 49 -7.57 -8.21 -8.73
CA ARG A 49 -8.89 -8.11 -9.37
C ARG A 49 -9.38 -9.42 -9.95
N GLN A 50 -8.47 -10.31 -10.38
CA GLN A 50 -8.80 -11.62 -10.95
C GLN A 50 -8.94 -12.71 -9.89
N ARG A 51 -8.43 -12.48 -8.68
CA ARG A 51 -8.49 -13.42 -7.57
C ARG A 51 -9.92 -13.50 -7.02
N GLU A 52 -10.57 -14.63 -7.19
CA GLU A 52 -11.88 -14.88 -6.59
C GLU A 52 -11.74 -15.23 -5.10
N PRO A 53 -12.35 -14.46 -4.18
CA PRO A 53 -12.31 -14.78 -2.76
C PRO A 53 -13.23 -15.99 -2.47
N ARG A 54 -12.64 -17.09 -2.01
CA ARG A 54 -13.37 -18.34 -1.69
C ARG A 54 -13.28 -18.70 -0.22
N GLU A 55 -12.40 -18.11 0.52
CA GLU A 55 -12.09 -18.38 1.90
C GLU A 55 -13.27 -18.00 2.80
N ALA A 56 -13.53 -18.80 3.84
CA ALA A 56 -14.58 -18.52 4.81
C ALA A 56 -14.20 -17.38 5.77
N ALA A 57 -12.89 -17.21 6.04
CA ALA A 57 -12.34 -16.13 6.84
C ALA A 57 -11.01 -15.64 6.26
N ALA A 58 -10.81 -14.34 6.16
CA ALA A 58 -9.58 -13.76 5.65
C ALA A 58 -9.28 -12.40 6.29
N TRP A 59 -7.99 -12.06 6.33
CA TRP A 59 -7.54 -10.70 6.58
C TRP A 59 -6.95 -10.13 5.30
N VAL A 60 -7.32 -8.90 4.97
CA VAL A 60 -6.88 -8.19 3.77
C VAL A 60 -6.23 -6.89 4.23
N CYS A 61 -5.03 -6.61 3.77
CA CYS A 61 -4.35 -5.36 4.09
C CYS A 61 -3.75 -4.71 2.85
N ASP A 62 -3.78 -3.38 2.81
CA ASP A 62 -3.23 -2.57 1.73
C ASP A 62 -3.77 -2.95 0.34
N LEU A 63 -5.03 -3.30 0.30
CA LEU A 63 -5.81 -3.58 -0.90
C LEU A 63 -7.19 -2.97 -0.72
N SER A 64 -7.58 -2.09 -1.64
CA SER A 64 -8.80 -1.29 -1.54
C SER A 64 -10.03 -2.15 -1.26
N PHE A 65 -10.87 -1.64 -0.35
CA PHE A 65 -12.14 -2.31 -0.05
C PHE A 65 -13.05 -2.34 -1.27
N GLU A 66 -13.49 -3.54 -1.65
CA GLU A 66 -14.38 -3.80 -2.77
C GLU A 66 -15.60 -4.60 -2.28
N SER A 67 -16.76 -4.46 -2.95
CA SER A 67 -18.00 -5.16 -2.55
C SER A 67 -17.85 -6.69 -2.44
N ARG A 68 -16.93 -7.30 -3.22
CA ARG A 68 -16.68 -8.75 -3.15
C ARG A 68 -15.98 -9.18 -1.85
N LEU A 69 -15.40 -8.22 -1.10
CA LEU A 69 -14.74 -8.45 0.19
C LEU A 69 -15.72 -8.28 1.36
N ASP A 70 -16.95 -7.79 1.11
CA ASP A 70 -17.96 -7.62 2.15
C ASP A 70 -18.56 -8.97 2.57
N ARG A 71 -17.78 -9.76 3.28
CA ARG A 71 -18.09 -11.13 3.69
C ARG A 71 -18.00 -11.30 5.21
N PRO A 72 -18.79 -12.20 5.81
CA PRO A 72 -18.65 -12.52 7.24
C PRO A 72 -17.25 -13.07 7.52
N ASN A 73 -16.70 -12.75 8.68
CA ASN A 73 -15.36 -13.17 9.14
C ASN A 73 -14.20 -12.64 8.27
N TRP A 74 -14.45 -11.62 7.45
CA TRP A 74 -13.42 -10.91 6.74
C TRP A 74 -13.09 -9.61 7.46
N VAL A 75 -11.80 -9.31 7.55
CA VAL A 75 -11.29 -8.04 8.10
C VAL A 75 -10.45 -7.39 7.01
N VAL A 76 -10.81 -6.16 6.64
CA VAL A 76 -10.06 -5.37 5.67
C VAL A 76 -9.44 -4.19 6.40
N ILE A 77 -8.14 -4.00 6.22
CA ILE A 77 -7.33 -2.96 6.85
C ILE A 77 -6.68 -2.19 5.72
N ASP A 78 -7.17 -0.99 5.46
CA ASP A 78 -6.81 -0.26 4.25
C ASP A 78 -6.86 1.26 4.46
N HIS A 79 -6.16 2.00 3.62
CA HIS A 79 -6.11 3.45 3.67
C HIS A 79 -6.51 4.13 2.34
N HIS A 80 -6.78 3.35 1.31
CA HIS A 80 -7.19 3.89 0.02
C HIS A 80 -8.59 4.50 0.08
N ALA A 81 -8.82 5.55 -0.71
CA ALA A 81 -10.13 6.19 -0.78
C ALA A 81 -11.22 5.21 -1.23
N THR A 82 -12.31 5.14 -0.48
CA THR A 82 -13.48 4.32 -0.78
C THR A 82 -14.76 4.99 -0.29
N ASP A 83 -15.80 4.94 -1.12
CA ASP A 83 -17.15 5.36 -0.73
C ASP A 83 -18.00 4.17 -0.23
N LEU A 84 -17.45 2.95 -0.29
CA LEU A 84 -18.16 1.75 0.11
C LEU A 84 -18.14 1.59 1.63
N GLN A 85 -19.28 1.17 2.17
CA GLN A 85 -19.44 0.83 3.58
C GLN A 85 -19.73 -0.67 3.71
N PRO A 86 -18.97 -1.42 4.51
CA PRO A 86 -19.21 -2.83 4.72
C PRO A 86 -20.51 -3.06 5.49
N GLN A 87 -21.20 -4.14 5.17
CA GLN A 87 -22.37 -4.62 5.89
C GLN A 87 -22.06 -5.90 6.69
N ARG A 88 -21.07 -6.67 6.26
CA ARG A 88 -20.75 -7.99 6.79
C ARG A 88 -19.29 -8.15 7.19
N ALA A 89 -18.38 -7.56 6.44
CA ALA A 89 -16.94 -7.50 6.76
C ALA A 89 -16.69 -6.43 7.82
N GLN A 90 -15.53 -6.51 8.46
CA GLN A 90 -15.01 -5.42 9.28
C GLN A 90 -14.04 -4.62 8.42
N LEU A 91 -14.16 -3.29 8.46
CA LEU A 91 -13.24 -2.37 7.78
C LEU A 91 -12.55 -1.50 8.84
N VAL A 92 -11.22 -1.55 8.85
CA VAL A 92 -10.35 -0.61 9.57
C VAL A 92 -9.75 0.31 8.53
N HIS A 93 -10.12 1.59 8.58
CA HIS A 93 -9.80 2.52 7.51
C HIS A 93 -9.47 3.91 8.03
N ASP A 94 -8.36 4.47 7.55
CA ASP A 94 -7.96 5.87 7.81
C ASP A 94 -7.09 6.37 6.66
N LEU A 95 -7.51 7.42 5.97
CA LEU A 95 -6.79 8.04 4.85
C LEU A 95 -5.48 8.73 5.25
N ASN A 96 -5.27 8.97 6.54
CA ASN A 96 -4.10 9.70 7.06
C ASN A 96 -3.02 8.78 7.59
N LYS A 97 -3.17 7.46 7.43
CA LYS A 97 -2.24 6.44 7.90
C LYS A 97 -2.02 5.42 6.80
N SER A 98 -0.81 4.90 6.68
CA SER A 98 -0.56 3.72 5.85
C SER A 98 -1.25 2.48 6.40
N ALA A 99 -1.53 1.48 5.57
CA ALA A 99 -2.12 0.22 6.02
C ALA A 99 -1.23 -0.50 7.04
N GLY A 100 0.10 -0.40 6.90
CA GLY A 100 1.06 -0.91 7.88
C GLY A 100 0.88 -0.29 9.25
N THR A 101 0.65 1.02 9.31
CA THR A 101 0.38 1.72 10.58
C THR A 101 -0.92 1.20 11.21
N LEU A 102 -1.99 1.04 10.44
CA LEU A 102 -3.25 0.49 10.94
C LEU A 102 -3.10 -0.96 11.42
N CYS A 103 -2.38 -1.80 10.68
CA CYS A 103 -2.05 -3.16 11.10
C CYS A 103 -1.24 -3.17 12.41
N TYR A 104 -0.29 -2.24 12.55
CA TYR A 104 0.52 -2.17 13.75
C TYR A 104 -0.27 -1.72 14.98
N GLU A 105 -1.19 -0.77 14.85
CA GLU A 105 -2.09 -0.38 15.93
C GLU A 105 -2.88 -1.59 16.45
N ILE A 106 -3.39 -2.44 15.55
CA ILE A 106 -4.02 -3.70 15.95
C ILE A 106 -3.04 -4.63 16.67
N CYS A 107 -1.80 -4.74 16.16
CA CYS A 107 -0.76 -5.54 16.81
C CYS A 107 -0.43 -5.02 18.22
N GLN A 108 -0.39 -3.71 18.41
CA GLN A 108 -0.15 -3.08 19.72
C GLN A 108 -1.28 -3.38 20.72
N ASP A 109 -2.54 -3.41 20.29
CA ASP A 109 -3.69 -3.82 21.11
C ASP A 109 -3.54 -5.24 21.67
N HIS A 110 -2.76 -6.07 20.98
CA HIS A 110 -2.43 -7.44 21.36
C HIS A 110 -1.03 -7.61 21.97
N GLY A 111 -0.38 -6.50 22.38
CA GLY A 111 0.90 -6.51 23.10
C GLY A 111 2.14 -6.68 22.19
N MET A 112 2.00 -6.60 20.90
CA MET A 112 3.13 -6.64 19.94
C MET A 112 3.67 -5.24 19.70
N ARG A 113 4.72 -4.87 20.45
CA ARG A 113 5.37 -3.57 20.33
C ARG A 113 6.87 -3.67 20.56
N SER A 114 7.65 -2.91 19.80
CA SER A 114 9.08 -2.69 20.06
C SER A 114 9.52 -1.35 19.46
N PRO A 115 10.62 -0.75 19.97
CA PRO A 115 11.19 0.47 19.40
C PRO A 115 11.56 0.34 17.91
N GLU A 116 12.02 -0.85 17.49
CA GLU A 116 12.38 -1.14 16.11
C GLU A 116 11.13 -1.15 15.22
N LEU A 117 10.03 -1.73 15.68
CA LEU A 117 8.75 -1.68 14.97
C LEU A 117 8.22 -0.24 14.95
N ASP A 118 8.23 0.48 16.05
CA ASP A 118 7.82 1.91 16.08
C ASP A 118 8.60 2.70 15.01
N ARG A 119 9.93 2.47 14.90
CA ARG A 119 10.78 3.12 13.89
C ARG A 119 10.43 2.70 12.46
N LEU A 120 10.27 1.41 12.22
CA LEU A 120 9.93 0.87 10.91
C LEU A 120 8.60 1.46 10.42
N LEU A 121 7.58 1.45 11.27
CA LEU A 121 6.23 1.92 10.91
C LEU A 121 6.20 3.44 10.69
N HIS A 122 6.97 4.22 11.45
CA HIS A 122 7.16 5.63 11.14
C HIS A 122 7.72 5.82 9.72
N LEU A 123 8.81 5.14 9.37
CA LEU A 123 9.41 5.25 8.04
C LEU A 123 8.47 4.75 6.93
N ASN A 124 7.77 3.65 7.17
CA ASN A 124 6.78 3.14 6.24
C ASN A 124 5.68 4.16 5.96
N ASN A 125 5.12 4.75 7.02
CA ASN A 125 4.07 5.77 6.90
C ASN A 125 4.55 7.03 6.17
N VAL A 126 5.80 7.46 6.45
CA VAL A 126 6.41 8.62 5.77
C VAL A 126 6.58 8.38 4.27
N ALA A 127 7.03 7.18 3.88
CA ALA A 127 7.22 6.84 2.48
C ALA A 127 5.88 6.68 1.74
N ASP A 128 4.95 5.96 2.35
CA ASP A 128 3.68 5.59 1.75
C ASP A 128 2.75 6.79 1.52
N LEU A 129 2.64 7.67 2.51
CA LEU A 129 1.88 8.90 2.42
C LEU A 129 2.65 10.06 1.78
N PHE A 130 3.89 9.80 1.32
CA PHE A 130 4.75 10.78 0.67
C PHE A 130 4.93 12.08 1.48
N LEU A 131 5.30 11.95 2.75
CA LEU A 131 5.44 13.08 3.67
C LEU A 131 6.79 13.79 3.48
N GLU A 132 6.91 14.58 2.42
CA GLU A 132 8.17 15.23 1.98
C GLU A 132 8.82 16.11 3.05
N ASN A 133 8.03 16.69 3.94
CA ASN A 133 8.53 17.59 5.00
C ASN A 133 9.07 16.83 6.24
N ASP A 134 8.91 15.49 6.28
CA ASP A 134 9.45 14.69 7.38
C ASP A 134 10.98 14.59 7.24
N PRO A 135 11.75 14.79 8.34
CA PRO A 135 13.21 14.71 8.30
C PRO A 135 13.72 13.33 7.87
N ASP A 136 12.93 12.31 8.02
CA ASP A 136 13.25 10.93 7.63
C ASP A 136 12.82 10.56 6.20
N PHE A 137 12.20 11.48 5.45
CA PHE A 137 11.63 11.19 4.11
C PHE A 137 12.62 10.49 3.18
N VAL A 138 13.87 10.94 3.15
CA VAL A 138 14.92 10.33 2.29
C VAL A 138 15.20 8.89 2.70
N LEU A 139 15.33 8.63 4.00
CA LEU A 139 15.57 7.28 4.51
C LEU A 139 14.35 6.37 4.29
N ALA A 140 13.16 6.91 4.49
CA ALA A 140 11.89 6.23 4.25
C ALA A 140 11.77 5.76 2.79
N ASN A 141 12.10 6.62 1.84
CA ASN A 141 12.10 6.26 0.42
C ASN A 141 13.19 5.24 0.07
N ASP A 142 14.40 5.35 0.64
CA ASP A 142 15.43 4.32 0.45
C ASP A 142 14.93 2.96 0.93
N LEU A 143 14.26 2.90 2.08
CA LEU A 143 13.66 1.68 2.63
C LEU A 143 12.52 1.14 1.73
N ALA A 144 11.61 2.00 1.29
CA ALA A 144 10.51 1.61 0.40
C ALA A 144 11.01 1.07 -0.95
N ASN A 145 12.09 1.63 -1.48
CA ASN A 145 12.69 1.17 -2.73
C ASN A 145 13.31 -0.24 -2.65
N LEU A 146 13.55 -0.78 -1.44
CA LEU A 146 13.99 -2.18 -1.30
C LEU A 146 13.02 -3.14 -1.98
N VAL A 147 11.71 -2.96 -1.78
CA VAL A 147 10.70 -3.86 -2.38
C VAL A 147 10.71 -3.75 -3.89
N LYS A 148 10.83 -2.55 -4.44
CA LYS A 148 10.90 -2.32 -5.90
C LYS A 148 12.13 -2.95 -6.55
N VAL A 149 13.26 -3.00 -5.83
CA VAL A 149 14.54 -3.51 -6.36
C VAL A 149 14.72 -5.01 -6.13
N TYR A 150 14.38 -5.49 -4.94
CA TYR A 150 14.65 -6.87 -4.54
C TYR A 150 13.41 -7.77 -4.62
N GLY A 151 12.22 -7.20 -4.68
CA GLY A 151 10.95 -7.90 -4.74
C GLY A 151 10.44 -8.37 -3.39
N PHE A 152 9.13 -8.39 -3.25
CA PHE A 152 8.41 -8.74 -2.03
C PHE A 152 8.87 -10.07 -1.41
N TRP A 153 8.81 -11.16 -2.18
CA TRP A 153 9.08 -12.50 -1.67
C TRP A 153 10.53 -12.74 -1.28
N ASN A 154 11.47 -12.06 -1.94
CA ASN A 154 12.88 -12.14 -1.54
C ASN A 154 13.10 -11.45 -0.19
N LEU A 155 12.49 -10.28 0.03
CA LEU A 155 12.58 -9.58 1.32
C LEU A 155 11.80 -10.31 2.42
N HIS A 156 10.64 -10.85 2.11
CA HIS A 156 9.87 -11.70 3.04
C HIS A 156 10.70 -12.90 3.52
N ALA A 157 11.34 -13.61 2.58
CA ALA A 157 12.22 -14.73 2.91
C ALA A 157 13.45 -14.29 3.72
N LEU A 158 14.08 -13.17 3.32
CA LEU A 158 15.27 -12.63 3.96
C LEU A 158 15.05 -12.25 5.44
N THR A 159 13.89 -11.66 5.73
CA THR A 159 13.58 -11.18 7.09
C THR A 159 13.14 -12.28 8.04
N HIS A 160 12.78 -13.46 7.53
CA HIS A 160 12.28 -14.57 8.35
C HIS A 160 11.18 -14.16 9.33
N GLY A 161 10.26 -13.29 8.89
CA GLY A 161 9.17 -12.74 9.71
C GLY A 161 9.58 -11.61 10.67
N ARG A 162 10.84 -11.19 10.66
CA ARG A 162 11.36 -10.06 11.45
C ARG A 162 11.57 -8.86 10.53
N ILE A 163 10.48 -8.27 10.07
CA ILE A 163 10.51 -7.20 9.07
C ILE A 163 11.34 -5.98 9.53
N GLU A 164 11.41 -5.72 10.83
CA GLU A 164 12.23 -4.69 11.45
C GLU A 164 13.73 -4.85 11.17
N ALA A 165 14.19 -6.06 10.81
CA ALA A 165 15.58 -6.31 10.45
C ALA A 165 16.01 -5.57 9.16
N LEU A 166 15.07 -5.06 8.38
CA LEU A 166 15.39 -4.22 7.21
C LEU A 166 16.02 -2.87 7.58
N LEU A 167 15.79 -2.37 8.80
CA LEU A 167 16.31 -1.08 9.27
C LEU A 167 17.85 -1.03 9.27
N ASP A 168 18.49 -2.13 9.63
CA ASP A 168 19.95 -2.24 9.72
C ASP A 168 20.54 -3.17 8.65
N HIS A 169 19.72 -3.57 7.67
CA HIS A 169 20.18 -4.51 6.66
C HIS A 169 21.14 -3.85 5.64
N PRO A 170 22.23 -4.51 5.25
CA PRO A 170 23.20 -3.96 4.29
C PRO A 170 22.59 -3.52 2.95
N LEU A 171 21.49 -4.12 2.53
CA LEU A 171 20.76 -3.70 1.32
C LEU A 171 20.26 -2.26 1.40
N LEU A 172 19.98 -1.73 2.59
CA LEU A 172 19.58 -0.33 2.75
C LEU A 172 20.73 0.63 2.39
N GLU A 173 21.99 0.28 2.71
CA GLU A 173 23.13 1.07 2.26
C GLU A 173 23.31 1.01 0.73
N VAL A 174 23.02 -0.15 0.12
CA VAL A 174 22.99 -0.24 -1.35
C VAL A 174 21.97 0.72 -1.95
N MET A 175 20.79 0.86 -1.35
CA MET A 175 19.77 1.82 -1.80
C MET A 175 20.25 3.26 -1.67
N ARG A 176 20.92 3.60 -0.57
CA ARG A 176 21.53 4.93 -0.38
C ARG A 176 22.56 5.27 -1.47
N VAL A 177 23.42 4.31 -1.80
CA VAL A 177 24.42 4.49 -2.88
C VAL A 177 23.70 4.62 -4.22
N LYS A 178 22.76 3.72 -4.52
CA LYS A 178 21.96 3.75 -5.75
C LYS A 178 21.30 5.11 -5.96
N ARG A 179 20.62 5.65 -4.96
CA ARG A 179 19.99 6.97 -5.02
C ARG A 179 21.01 8.07 -5.33
N ARG A 180 22.18 8.09 -4.67
CA ARG A 180 23.20 9.13 -4.91
C ARG A 180 23.74 9.11 -6.34
N VAL A 181 23.75 7.97 -7.00
CA VAL A 181 24.31 7.80 -8.35
C VAL A 181 23.23 7.91 -9.41
N GLU A 182 22.10 7.22 -9.24
CA GLU A 182 21.08 7.09 -10.27
C GLU A 182 20.12 8.28 -10.34
N ASP A 183 19.73 8.85 -9.20
CA ASP A 183 18.77 9.96 -9.20
C ASP A 183 19.27 11.18 -9.96
N PRO A 184 20.52 11.64 -9.80
CA PRO A 184 21.05 12.75 -10.60
C PRO A 184 21.03 12.47 -12.11
N LEU A 185 21.33 11.23 -12.50
CA LEU A 185 21.29 10.81 -13.91
C LEU A 185 19.85 10.74 -14.44
N GLY A 186 18.94 10.24 -13.64
CA GLY A 186 17.52 10.19 -13.97
C GLY A 186 16.90 11.58 -14.12
N PHE A 187 17.21 12.51 -13.23
CA PHE A 187 16.77 13.90 -13.32
C PHE A 187 17.35 14.60 -14.57
N GLU A 188 18.60 14.37 -14.90
CA GLU A 188 19.23 14.95 -16.09
C GLU A 188 18.57 14.39 -17.36
N TRP A 189 18.39 13.07 -17.43
CA TRP A 189 17.69 12.42 -18.55
C TRP A 189 16.27 12.95 -18.71
N SER A 190 15.52 13.09 -17.61
CA SER A 190 14.14 13.58 -17.63
C SER A 190 14.07 15.03 -18.13
N ARG A 191 15.00 15.86 -17.69
CA ARG A 191 15.12 17.25 -18.16
C ARG A 191 15.31 17.38 -19.67
N GLN A 192 16.09 16.44 -20.23
CA GLN A 192 16.42 16.44 -21.65
C GLN A 192 15.33 15.81 -22.53
N ASN A 193 14.58 14.83 -22.01
CA ASN A 193 13.72 13.96 -22.80
C ASN A 193 12.23 14.10 -22.51
N VAL A 194 11.84 14.62 -21.35
CA VAL A 194 10.41 14.82 -21.03
C VAL A 194 9.96 16.17 -21.58
N GLN A 195 9.23 16.15 -22.69
CA GLN A 195 8.56 17.34 -23.19
C GLN A 195 7.45 17.74 -22.20
N GLN A 196 7.41 19.01 -21.82
CA GLN A 196 6.27 19.53 -21.04
C GLN A 196 4.97 19.21 -21.80
N PRO A 197 3.94 18.67 -21.13
CA PRO A 197 2.66 18.43 -21.79
C PRO A 197 2.18 19.74 -22.38
N ARG A 198 1.97 19.78 -23.71
CA ARG A 198 1.37 20.94 -24.38
C ARG A 198 0.06 21.23 -23.63
N LYS A 199 -0.06 22.43 -23.04
CA LYS A 199 -1.35 22.92 -22.53
C LYS A 199 -2.35 22.75 -23.66
N SER A 200 -3.30 21.84 -23.54
CA SER A 200 -4.36 21.69 -24.53
C SER A 200 -5.10 23.02 -24.56
N GLN A 201 -4.95 23.77 -25.63
CA GLN A 201 -5.85 24.89 -25.91
C GLN A 201 -7.22 24.22 -26.08
N ARG A 202 -8.09 24.39 -25.11
CA ARG A 202 -9.53 24.09 -25.31
C ARG A 202 -9.95 24.91 -26.51
N PRO A 203 -10.54 24.32 -27.58
CA PRO A 203 -11.11 25.11 -28.63
C PRO A 203 -12.17 26.00 -27.99
N ALA A 204 -12.11 27.29 -28.30
CA ALA A 204 -13.12 28.25 -27.88
C ALA A 204 -14.50 27.72 -28.29
N ALA A 205 -15.44 27.71 -27.37
CA ALA A 205 -16.80 27.25 -27.60
C ALA A 205 -17.33 27.99 -28.83
N GLY A 206 -17.60 27.26 -29.90
CA GLY A 206 -18.15 27.79 -31.12
C GLY A 206 -19.52 28.42 -30.84
N VAL A 207 -19.64 29.68 -31.21
CA VAL A 207 -20.91 30.42 -31.26
C VAL A 207 -21.87 29.65 -32.15
N LEU A 208 -22.93 29.12 -31.58
CA LEU A 208 -24.08 28.59 -32.32
C LEU A 208 -24.72 29.76 -33.10
N LEU A 209 -24.41 29.86 -34.38
CA LEU A 209 -25.16 30.70 -35.30
C LEU A 209 -26.56 30.09 -35.44
N GLN A 210 -27.55 30.80 -34.90
CA GLN A 210 -28.95 30.54 -35.18
C GLN A 210 -29.20 30.77 -36.67
N GLY A 211 -29.54 29.72 -37.40
CA GLY A 211 -30.04 29.81 -38.75
C GLY A 211 -31.44 30.45 -38.80
N PRO A 212 -31.80 31.13 -39.91
CA PRO A 212 -33.07 31.84 -40.01
C PRO A 212 -34.26 30.88 -40.10
N VAL A 213 -35.30 31.21 -39.34
CA VAL A 213 -36.62 30.57 -39.43
C VAL A 213 -37.26 30.92 -40.78
N GLY A 214 -37.45 29.95 -41.66
CA GLY A 214 -38.20 30.08 -42.88
C GLY A 214 -39.73 30.03 -42.62
N PRO A 215 -40.54 30.77 -43.38
CA PRO A 215 -41.99 30.80 -43.14
C PRO A 215 -42.69 29.58 -43.72
N GLY A 216 -43.76 29.19 -43.04
CA GLY A 216 -44.53 27.98 -43.28
C GLY A 216 -45.30 27.91 -44.61
N ARG A 217 -45.70 26.72 -44.88
CA ARG A 217 -46.98 26.33 -45.49
C ARG A 217 -47.48 25.02 -44.91
#